data_e01439f35fd43935f4c7cca513cf343a
#
_entry.id   e01439f35fd43935f4c7cca513cf343a
#
_cell.length_a   1.000
_cell.length_b   1.000
_cell.length_c   1.000
_cell.angle_alpha   90.00
_cell.angle_beta   90.00
_cell.angle_gamma   90.00
#
_symmetry.space_group_name_H-M   'P 1'
#
loop_
_entity.id
_entity.type
_entity.pdbx_description
1 polymer ?
#
loop_
_entity_poly.entity_id
_entity_poly.type
_entity_poly.pdbx_seq_one_letter_code
_entity_poly.pdbx_strand_id
1 'polypeptide(L)'
;MLSIYLDTNIYIFGLLDSKSGSAAVLREVLERDILVVQSDYLFDEVLHWFREHKGKDSVGLVRTYLLTLPNREFVNKAEWSYFMDKVKDDVADRDDLPHICSHFAGGAEYFITTNRRLTRMKIKGKVCFLSPEEFLAKIG
;
A
#
# COMPACT_ATOMS: atom_id res chain seq x y z
N MET A 1 -9.57 -12.83 -8.59
CA MET A 1 -9.70 -11.60 -7.78
C MET A 1 -8.51 -10.71 -8.03
N LEU A 2 -8.73 -9.44 -8.32
CA LEU A 2 -7.68 -8.45 -8.47
C LEU A 2 -6.98 -8.23 -7.12
N SER A 3 -5.66 -8.18 -7.12
CA SER A 3 -4.87 -7.97 -5.91
C SER A 3 -3.97 -6.74 -6.04
N ILE A 4 -3.93 -5.93 -5.00
CA ILE A 4 -3.17 -4.68 -4.98
C ILE A 4 -2.42 -4.50 -3.67
N TYR A 5 -1.32 -3.78 -3.73
CA TYR A 5 -0.62 -3.24 -2.57
C TYR A 5 -0.79 -1.72 -2.57
N LEU A 6 -1.24 -1.17 -1.47
CA LEU A 6 -1.44 0.27 -1.31
C LEU A 6 -0.33 0.84 -0.45
N ASP A 7 0.41 1.81 -0.99
CA ASP A 7 1.45 2.52 -0.27
C ASP A 7 0.85 3.32 0.89
N THR A 8 1.67 3.65 1.88
CA THR A 8 1.27 4.37 3.09
C THR A 8 0.47 5.63 2.78
N ASN A 9 0.91 6.43 1.81
CA ASN A 9 0.26 7.69 1.47
C ASN A 9 -1.15 7.52 0.91
N ILE A 10 -1.46 6.38 0.31
CA ILE A 10 -2.84 6.11 -0.15
C ILE A 10 -3.79 6.10 1.03
N TYR A 11 -3.41 5.44 2.13
CA TYR A 11 -4.22 5.42 3.34
C TYR A 11 -4.30 6.79 3.99
N ILE A 12 -3.18 7.49 4.10
CA ILE A 12 -3.13 8.79 4.74
C ILE A 12 -4.02 9.80 3.99
N PHE A 13 -3.79 9.99 2.69
CA PHE A 13 -4.57 10.93 1.88
C PHE A 13 -6.02 10.47 1.75
N GLY A 14 -6.23 9.17 1.56
CA GLY A 14 -7.57 8.62 1.39
C GLY A 14 -8.45 8.76 2.63
N LEU A 15 -7.87 8.63 3.82
CA LEU A 15 -8.62 8.78 5.06
C LEU A 15 -8.83 10.24 5.48
N LEU A 16 -7.93 11.15 5.04
CA LEU A 16 -8.00 12.56 5.43
C LEU A 16 -8.70 13.46 4.41
N ASP A 17 -8.72 13.07 3.14
CA ASP A 17 -9.31 13.87 2.06
C ASP A 17 -10.26 13.01 1.23
N SER A 18 -11.55 13.15 1.52
CA SER A 18 -12.60 12.37 0.85
C SER A 18 -12.71 12.65 -0.66
N LYS A 19 -12.12 13.73 -1.14
CA LYS A 19 -12.16 14.12 -2.56
C LYS A 19 -10.91 13.67 -3.33
N SER A 20 -9.94 13.07 -2.65
CA SER A 20 -8.70 12.62 -3.29
C SER A 20 -8.92 11.38 -4.14
N GLY A 21 -8.02 11.16 -5.11
CA GLY A 21 -7.96 9.90 -5.85
C GLY A 21 -7.68 8.72 -4.94
N SER A 22 -6.89 8.92 -3.89
CA SER A 22 -6.63 7.89 -2.88
C SER A 22 -7.91 7.46 -2.17
N ALA A 23 -8.77 8.42 -1.80
CA ALA A 23 -10.07 8.10 -1.20
C ALA A 23 -10.95 7.30 -2.17
N ALA A 24 -10.92 7.63 -3.45
CA ALA A 24 -11.66 6.90 -4.47
C ALA A 24 -11.18 5.45 -4.58
N VAL A 25 -9.86 5.22 -4.50
CA VAL A 25 -9.29 3.86 -4.48
C VAL A 25 -9.79 3.09 -3.26
N LEU A 26 -9.78 3.72 -2.08
CA LEU A 26 -10.25 3.06 -0.86
C LEU A 26 -11.74 2.71 -0.94
N ARG A 27 -12.56 3.54 -1.58
CA ARG A 27 -13.98 3.22 -1.81
C ARG A 27 -14.14 2.01 -2.73
N GLU A 28 -13.35 1.93 -3.79
CA GLU A 28 -13.40 0.78 -4.71
C GLU A 28 -13.01 -0.53 -4.01
N VAL A 29 -12.04 -0.46 -3.10
CA VAL A 29 -11.64 -1.62 -2.29
C VAL A 29 -12.82 -2.14 -1.45
N LEU A 30 -13.66 -1.23 -0.94
CA LEU A 30 -14.83 -1.62 -0.14
C LEU A 30 -15.99 -2.16 -0.99
N GLU A 31 -16.11 -1.70 -2.23
CA GLU A 31 -17.26 -1.99 -3.09
C GLU A 31 -17.03 -3.14 -4.06
N ARG A 32 -15.79 -3.43 -4.39
CA ARG A 32 -15.41 -4.47 -5.37
C ARG A 32 -14.65 -5.60 -4.69
N ASP A 33 -14.58 -6.73 -5.39
CA ASP A 33 -13.78 -7.88 -4.98
C ASP A 33 -12.30 -7.63 -5.28
N ILE A 34 -11.65 -6.88 -4.41
CA ILE A 34 -10.24 -6.54 -4.54
C ILE A 34 -9.51 -7.05 -3.30
N LEU A 35 -8.48 -7.86 -3.51
CA LEU A 35 -7.60 -8.33 -2.43
C LEU A 35 -6.54 -7.26 -2.15
N VAL A 36 -6.48 -6.79 -0.91
CA VAL A 36 -5.49 -5.81 -0.47
C VAL A 36 -4.39 -6.53 0.30
N VAL A 37 -3.17 -6.47 -0.22
CA VAL A 37 -2.00 -6.98 0.49
C VAL A 37 -1.55 -5.92 1.48
N GLN A 38 -1.34 -6.33 2.72
CA GLN A 38 -0.88 -5.47 3.82
C GLN A 38 0.35 -6.08 4.46
N SER A 39 1.12 -5.27 5.18
CA SER A 39 2.29 -5.75 5.90
C SER A 39 2.39 -5.09 7.27
N ASP A 40 3.16 -5.71 8.15
CA ASP A 40 3.51 -5.12 9.45
C ASP A 40 4.21 -3.77 9.28
N TYR A 41 5.10 -3.65 8.30
CA TYR A 41 5.79 -2.40 7.99
C TYR A 41 4.80 -1.29 7.61
N LEU A 42 3.82 -1.62 6.75
CA LEU A 42 2.77 -0.69 6.36
C LEU A 42 1.96 -0.22 7.58
N PHE A 43 1.54 -1.16 8.43
CA PHE A 43 0.78 -0.84 9.63
C PHE A 43 1.57 0.12 10.51
N ASP A 44 2.85 -0.17 10.76
CA ASP A 44 3.70 0.68 11.59
C ASP A 44 3.82 2.09 11.04
N GLU A 45 4.02 2.24 9.73
CA GLU A 45 4.13 3.55 9.10
C GLU A 45 2.83 4.34 9.18
N VAL A 46 1.70 3.72 8.82
CA VAL A 46 0.40 4.39 8.83
C VAL A 46 0.02 4.81 10.25
N LEU A 47 0.14 3.89 11.21
CA LEU A 47 -0.23 4.17 12.60
C LEU A 47 0.69 5.20 13.24
N HIS A 48 1.99 5.15 12.94
CA HIS A 48 2.95 6.14 13.43
C HIS A 48 2.60 7.54 12.91
N TRP A 49 2.30 7.65 11.61
CA TRP A 49 1.93 8.94 11.03
C TRP A 49 0.69 9.54 11.71
N PHE A 50 -0.35 8.74 11.93
CA PHE A 50 -1.58 9.21 12.58
C PHE A 50 -1.32 9.58 14.04
N ARG A 51 -0.51 8.82 14.75
CA ARG A 51 -0.12 9.16 16.13
C ARG A 51 0.54 10.53 16.18
N GLU A 52 1.51 10.78 15.29
CA GLU A 52 2.29 12.03 15.29
C GLU A 52 1.50 13.24 14.83
N HIS A 53 0.55 13.07 13.90
CA HIS A 53 -0.16 14.19 13.29
C HIS A 53 -1.60 14.37 13.78
N LYS A 54 -2.23 13.33 14.27
CA LYS A 54 -3.65 13.35 14.68
C LYS A 54 -3.87 12.89 16.13
N GLY A 55 -2.80 12.54 16.84
CA GLY A 55 -2.86 12.12 18.23
C GLY A 55 -3.15 10.64 18.41
N LYS A 56 -2.84 10.15 19.63
CA LYS A 56 -2.92 8.71 19.93
C LYS A 56 -4.34 8.13 19.80
N ASP A 57 -5.37 8.97 19.96
CA ASP A 57 -6.76 8.49 19.88
C ASP A 57 -7.15 8.08 18.47
N SER A 58 -6.50 8.64 17.45
CA SER A 58 -6.75 8.27 16.06
C SER A 58 -6.23 6.88 15.72
N VAL A 59 -5.21 6.38 16.43
CA VAL A 59 -4.52 5.14 16.12
C VAL A 59 -5.46 3.94 16.17
N GLY A 60 -6.32 3.87 17.19
CA GLY A 60 -7.28 2.77 17.31
C GLY A 60 -8.28 2.74 16.16
N LEU A 61 -8.78 3.91 15.75
CA LEU A 61 -9.72 4.02 14.63
C LEU A 61 -9.08 3.57 13.31
N VAL A 62 -7.85 4.02 13.05
CA VAL A 62 -7.14 3.67 11.82
C VAL A 62 -6.78 2.19 11.80
N ARG A 63 -6.32 1.64 12.94
CA ARG A 63 -6.04 0.19 13.04
C ARG A 63 -7.30 -0.62 12.73
N THR A 64 -8.44 -0.24 13.31
CA THR A 64 -9.70 -0.91 13.05
C THR A 64 -10.06 -0.84 11.57
N TYR A 65 -9.89 0.32 10.94
CA TYR A 65 -10.11 0.46 9.50
C TYR A 65 -9.26 -0.53 8.70
N LEU A 66 -7.96 -0.57 8.97
CA LEU A 66 -7.05 -1.47 8.25
C LEU A 66 -7.43 -2.95 8.43
N LEU A 67 -7.86 -3.32 9.63
CA LEU A 67 -8.21 -4.70 9.95
C LEU A 67 -9.58 -5.12 9.41
N THR A 68 -10.45 -4.16 9.07
CA THR A 68 -11.82 -4.45 8.62
C THR A 68 -12.00 -4.37 7.11
N LEU A 69 -10.95 -4.17 6.34
CA LEU A 69 -11.05 -4.26 4.88
C LEU A 69 -11.55 -5.65 4.49
N PRO A 70 -12.50 -5.75 3.51
CA PRO A 70 -13.21 -7.00 3.25
C PRO A 70 -12.32 -8.16 2.81
N ASN A 71 -11.33 -7.88 1.98
CA ASN A 71 -10.43 -8.90 1.43
C ASN A 71 -9.00 -8.45 1.65
N ARG A 72 -8.31 -9.06 2.59
CA ARG A 72 -6.93 -8.68 2.90
C ARG A 72 -6.05 -9.91 3.07
N GLU A 73 -4.81 -9.73 2.67
CA GLU A 73 -3.74 -10.68 2.94
C GLU A 73 -2.63 -9.94 3.67
N PHE A 74 -2.25 -10.44 4.83
CA PHE A 74 -1.22 -9.83 5.67
C PHE A 74 0.08 -10.59 5.54
N VAL A 75 1.17 -9.88 5.24
CA VAL A 75 2.51 -10.45 5.18
C VAL A 75 3.38 -9.85 6.28
N ASN A 76 4.09 -10.70 6.99
CA ASN A 76 4.97 -10.28 8.07
C ASN A 76 6.42 -10.13 7.59
N LYS A 77 7.27 -9.58 8.47
CA LYS A 77 8.67 -9.32 8.14
C LYS A 77 9.42 -10.57 7.69
N ALA A 78 9.15 -11.73 8.30
CA ALA A 78 9.81 -12.96 7.89
C ALA A 78 9.49 -13.32 6.44
N GLU A 79 8.24 -13.08 6.02
CA GLU A 79 7.80 -13.35 4.66
C GLU A 79 8.36 -12.35 3.64
N TRP A 80 8.26 -11.05 3.92
CA TRP A 80 8.70 -10.06 2.93
C TRP A 80 10.22 -9.89 2.91
N SER A 81 10.92 -10.10 4.01
CA SER A 81 12.38 -9.95 4.03
C SER A 81 13.10 -10.95 3.13
N TYR A 82 12.46 -12.07 2.82
CA TYR A 82 12.98 -13.02 1.84
C TYR A 82 13.29 -12.37 0.50
N PHE A 83 12.56 -11.32 0.13
CA PHE A 83 12.73 -10.63 -1.15
C PHE A 83 13.76 -9.49 -1.13
N MET A 84 14.30 -9.15 0.05
CA MET A 84 15.24 -8.02 0.21
C MET A 84 16.42 -8.10 -0.75
N ASP A 85 17.12 -9.24 -0.77
CA ASP A 85 18.31 -9.41 -1.60
C ASP A 85 18.00 -9.41 -3.11
N LYS A 86 16.74 -9.72 -3.45
CA LYS A 86 16.32 -9.79 -4.86
C LYS A 86 16.04 -8.41 -5.46
N VAL A 87 15.66 -7.43 -4.63
CA VAL A 87 15.19 -6.13 -5.11
C VAL A 87 15.98 -4.94 -4.58
N LYS A 88 16.83 -5.11 -3.56
CA LYS A 88 17.51 -4.00 -2.89
C LYS A 88 18.36 -3.13 -3.82
N ASP A 89 18.96 -3.71 -4.85
CA ASP A 89 19.82 -2.98 -5.77
C ASP A 89 19.02 -2.12 -6.77
N ASP A 90 17.73 -2.43 -6.93
CA ASP A 90 16.84 -1.71 -7.85
C ASP A 90 16.07 -0.59 -7.14
N VAL A 91 16.17 -0.48 -5.81
CA VAL A 91 15.41 0.46 -5.01
C VAL A 91 16.34 1.45 -4.33
N ALA A 92 16.27 2.72 -4.73
CA ALA A 92 17.16 3.77 -4.24
C ALA A 92 16.88 4.15 -2.80
N ASP A 93 15.59 4.22 -2.43
CA ASP A 93 15.18 4.62 -1.08
C ASP A 93 14.91 3.38 -0.22
N ARG A 94 15.65 3.26 0.87
CA ARG A 94 15.52 2.13 1.79
C ARG A 94 14.15 2.05 2.45
N ASP A 95 13.46 3.19 2.61
CA ASP A 95 12.12 3.20 3.21
C ASP A 95 11.06 2.61 2.28
N ASP A 96 11.29 2.64 0.97
CA ASP A 96 10.39 2.01 -0.01
C ASP A 96 10.59 0.50 -0.10
N LEU A 97 11.76 0.01 0.28
CA LEU A 97 12.14 -1.38 0.08
C LEU A 97 11.22 -2.38 0.78
N PRO A 98 10.86 -2.20 2.07
CA PRO A 98 9.93 -3.13 2.71
C PRO A 98 8.55 -3.18 2.05
N HIS A 99 8.07 -2.07 1.50
CA HIS A 99 6.80 -2.04 0.77
C HIS A 99 6.87 -2.87 -0.50
N ILE A 100 7.94 -2.71 -1.26
CA ILE A 100 8.14 -3.45 -2.52
C ILE A 100 8.30 -4.93 -2.22
N CYS A 101 9.05 -5.29 -1.18
CA CYS A 101 9.18 -6.68 -0.74
C CYS A 101 7.83 -7.27 -0.31
N SER A 102 7.01 -6.50 0.38
CA SER A 102 5.66 -6.91 0.79
C SER A 102 4.75 -7.14 -0.40
N HIS A 103 4.84 -6.29 -1.41
CA HIS A 103 4.13 -6.46 -2.67
C HIS A 103 4.44 -7.81 -3.32
N PHE A 104 5.72 -8.17 -3.40
CA PHE A 104 6.13 -9.46 -3.95
C PHE A 104 5.68 -10.62 -3.06
N ALA A 105 5.85 -10.50 -1.75
CA ALA A 105 5.49 -11.58 -0.82
C ALA A 105 4.00 -11.89 -0.85
N GLY A 106 3.16 -10.87 -1.00
CA GLY A 106 1.72 -11.03 -1.11
C GLY A 106 1.23 -11.37 -2.51
N GLY A 107 2.10 -11.32 -3.51
CA GLY A 107 1.73 -11.62 -4.90
C GLY A 107 0.74 -10.64 -5.53
N ALA A 108 0.78 -9.37 -5.13
CA ALA A 108 -0.12 -8.37 -5.68
C ALA A 108 0.18 -8.09 -7.16
N GLU A 109 -0.85 -7.78 -7.93
CA GLU A 109 -0.69 -7.41 -9.34
C GLU A 109 -0.21 -5.97 -9.51
N TYR A 110 -0.77 -5.05 -8.73
CA TYR A 110 -0.45 -3.63 -8.84
C TYR A 110 0.01 -3.07 -7.51
N PHE A 111 0.95 -2.13 -7.59
CA PHE A 111 1.42 -1.33 -6.47
C PHE A 111 0.91 0.09 -6.69
N ILE A 112 -0.02 0.53 -5.84
CA ILE A 112 -0.66 1.84 -5.98
C ILE A 112 0.06 2.83 -5.08
N THR A 113 0.53 3.93 -5.65
CA THR A 113 1.29 4.94 -4.93
C THR A 113 1.06 6.33 -5.51
N THR A 114 1.16 7.34 -4.66
CA THR A 114 1.19 8.75 -5.08
C THR A 114 2.61 9.23 -5.37
N ASN A 115 3.62 8.41 -5.08
CA ASN A 115 5.02 8.77 -5.26
C ASN A 115 5.44 8.57 -6.71
N ARG A 116 5.59 9.68 -7.44
CA ARG A 116 5.96 9.66 -8.86
C ARG A 116 7.33 9.03 -9.11
N ARG A 117 8.23 9.10 -8.14
CA ARG A 117 9.53 8.45 -8.25
C ARG A 117 9.38 6.94 -8.38
N LEU A 118 8.46 6.35 -7.61
CA LEU A 118 8.17 4.91 -7.70
C LEU A 118 7.49 4.54 -9.02
N THR A 119 6.55 5.35 -9.49
CA THR A 119 5.85 5.04 -10.76
C THR A 119 6.77 5.05 -11.97
N ARG A 120 7.94 5.68 -11.85
CA ARG A 120 8.95 5.74 -12.93
C ARG A 120 10.04 4.68 -12.76
N MET A 121 10.05 3.96 -11.65
CA MET A 121 11.09 2.99 -11.34
C MET A 121 10.89 1.71 -12.14
N LYS A 122 12.01 1.14 -12.64
CA LYS A 122 12.02 -0.17 -13.28
C LYS A 122 12.70 -1.15 -12.34
N ILE A 123 11.96 -2.17 -11.93
CA ILE A 123 12.45 -3.21 -11.02
C ILE A 123 12.47 -4.54 -11.77
N LYS A 124 13.58 -5.26 -11.66
CA LYS A 124 13.67 -6.63 -12.12
C LYS A 124 12.64 -7.48 -11.41
N GLY A 125 11.78 -8.19 -12.18
CA GLY A 125 10.69 -8.97 -11.62
C GLY A 125 9.34 -8.29 -11.73
N LYS A 126 9.30 -7.10 -12.32
CA LYS A 126 8.11 -6.44 -12.85
C LYS A 126 7.07 -6.06 -11.81
N VAL A 127 7.33 -4.97 -11.08
CA VAL A 127 6.29 -4.30 -10.32
C VAL A 127 5.54 -3.38 -11.28
N CYS A 128 4.22 -3.49 -11.31
CA CYS A 128 3.39 -2.54 -12.03
C CYS A 128 2.93 -1.46 -11.06
N PHE A 129 3.65 -0.33 -11.07
CA PHE A 129 3.30 0.84 -10.26
C PHE A 129 2.23 1.65 -10.96
N LEU A 130 1.18 2.01 -10.25
CA LEU A 130 0.11 2.86 -10.75
C LEU A 130 -0.18 3.98 -9.75
N SER A 131 -0.50 5.17 -10.27
CA SER A 131 -1.11 6.21 -9.45
C SER A 131 -2.56 5.83 -9.13
N PRO A 132 -3.19 6.48 -8.13
CA PRO A 132 -4.62 6.27 -7.89
C PRO A 132 -5.46 6.48 -9.15
N GLU A 133 -5.18 7.53 -9.92
CA GLU A 133 -5.92 7.88 -11.12
C GLU A 133 -5.75 6.82 -12.22
N GLU A 134 -4.52 6.32 -12.40
CA GLU A 134 -4.25 5.26 -13.36
C GLU A 134 -4.96 3.97 -12.99
N PHE A 135 -4.96 3.63 -11.69
CA PHE A 135 -5.66 2.44 -11.21
C PHE A 135 -7.17 2.55 -11.43
N LEU A 136 -7.76 3.71 -11.08
CA LEU A 136 -9.19 3.93 -11.26
C LEU A 136 -9.60 3.85 -12.73
N ALA A 137 -8.79 4.39 -13.63
CA ALA A 137 -9.02 4.28 -15.07
C ALA A 137 -8.97 2.84 -15.55
N LYS A 138 -8.09 2.04 -14.96
CA LYS A 138 -7.90 0.64 -15.36
C LYS A 138 -9.06 -0.25 -14.95
N ILE A 139 -9.67 0.00 -13.81
CA ILE A 139 -10.78 -0.82 -13.29
C ILE A 139 -12.16 -0.26 -13.65
N GLY A 140 -12.22 0.99 -14.05
CA GLY A 140 -13.45 1.67 -14.45
C GLY A 140 -13.91 1.26 -15.81
#